data_0039f5b68d1421e10213362251a86bf1
#
_entry.id   0039f5b68d1421e10213362251a86bf1
#
_cell.length_a   1.000
_cell.length_b   1.000
_cell.length_c   1.000
_cell.angle_alpha   90.00
_cell.angle_beta   90.00
_cell.angle_gamma   90.00
#
_symmetry.space_group_name_H-M   'P 1'
#
loop_
_entity.id
_entity.type
_entity.pdbx_description
1 polymer ?
#
loop_
_entity_poly.entity_id
_entity_poly.type
_entity_poly.pdbx_seq_one_letter_code
_entity_poly.pdbx_strand_id
1 'polypeptide(L)'
;VFKANFSTVRPSKSHDDITYESIAKAFNLPLKLHTLAFERMKRLSKPHPMQPQFDWDTPSPGLTAKLRMVYLPHDENLPAESQALFVADDMWVPIAVVNGNVHILPGVPRLFERLLEHLKPVLLPRLANPEGKGIYRYLFSTPLPESAVAPYLTDLAARASAHGVKVGSYPRWGNKRNTVTLVGTDKAFMDSAIAEVEENVQGKKVSREDELDPPSESE
;
A
#
# COMPACT_ATOMS: atom_id res chain seq x y z
N VAL A 1 5.95 16.13 -8.84
CA VAL A 1 5.16 14.89 -9.00
C VAL A 1 4.80 14.40 -7.60
N PHE A 2 3.51 14.40 -7.28
CA PHE A 2 3.03 13.89 -5.99
C PHE A 2 3.18 12.36 -5.96
N LYS A 3 3.93 11.85 -4.98
CA LYS A 3 4.02 10.43 -4.71
C LYS A 3 3.35 10.17 -3.37
N ALA A 4 2.21 9.49 -3.37
CA ALA A 4 1.62 8.97 -2.15
C ALA A 4 2.37 7.69 -1.75
N ASN A 5 2.87 7.66 -0.53
CA ASN A 5 3.44 6.47 0.06
C ASN A 5 2.43 5.92 1.07
N PHE A 6 2.20 4.63 1.02
CA PHE A 6 1.31 3.94 1.93
C PHE A 6 2.12 3.03 2.84
N SER A 7 1.88 3.15 4.13
CA SER A 7 2.39 2.23 5.14
C SER A 7 1.22 1.57 5.85
N THR A 8 1.30 0.27 6.08
CA THR A 8 0.27 -0.47 6.81
C THR A 8 0.69 -0.65 8.25
N VAL A 9 -0.18 -0.24 9.16
CA VAL A 9 -0.05 -0.54 10.59
C VAL A 9 -0.88 -1.77 10.88
N ARG A 10 -0.33 -2.76 11.54
CA ARG A 10 -1.15 -3.79 12.17
C ARG A 10 -1.93 -3.09 13.29
N PRO A 11 -3.26 -2.98 13.23
CA PRO A 11 -4.03 -2.47 14.35
C PRO A 11 -4.09 -3.60 15.37
N SER A 12 -2.95 -3.93 15.93
CA SER A 12 -2.92 -4.88 17.00
C SER A 12 -2.85 -4.10 18.30
N LYS A 13 -3.58 -4.57 19.29
CA LYS A 13 -3.29 -4.32 20.69
C LYS A 13 -1.88 -4.84 21.04
N SER A 14 -1.09 -5.16 20.06
CA SER A 14 0.21 -5.76 20.09
C SER A 14 1.21 -4.71 20.55
N HIS A 15 1.88 -5.02 21.62
CA HIS A 15 2.95 -4.19 22.20
C HIS A 15 4.18 -4.09 21.29
N ASP A 16 4.18 -4.76 20.14
CA ASP A 16 5.24 -4.83 19.14
C ASP A 16 4.97 -3.96 17.88
N ASP A 17 3.86 -3.22 17.83
CA ASP A 17 3.62 -2.27 16.74
C ASP A 17 4.42 -0.98 16.94
N ILE A 18 5.47 -0.85 16.15
CA ILE A 18 6.40 0.28 16.18
C ILE A 18 6.21 1.23 14.99
N THR A 19 5.16 1.07 14.19
CA THR A 19 5.02 1.80 12.92
C THR A 19 4.91 3.31 13.12
N TYR A 20 4.04 3.77 14.02
CA TYR A 20 3.92 5.20 14.30
C TYR A 20 5.22 5.77 14.88
N GLU A 21 5.86 5.06 15.81
CA GLU A 21 7.11 5.49 16.42
C GLU A 21 8.24 5.57 15.39
N SER A 22 8.37 4.58 14.52
CA SER A 22 9.40 4.52 13.49
C SER A 22 9.24 5.64 12.45
N ILE A 23 8.03 5.89 12.00
CA ILE A 23 7.74 6.97 11.04
C ILE A 23 7.94 8.33 11.73
N ALA A 24 7.42 8.52 12.95
CA ALA A 24 7.63 9.75 13.71
C ALA A 24 9.14 10.05 13.88
N LYS A 25 9.92 9.04 14.26
CA LYS A 25 11.37 9.16 14.40
C LYS A 25 12.06 9.51 13.08
N ALA A 26 11.64 8.87 11.96
CA ALA A 26 12.24 9.14 10.65
C ALA A 26 12.01 10.58 10.19
N PHE A 27 10.92 11.22 10.61
CA PHE A 27 10.59 12.62 10.31
C PHE A 27 10.89 13.58 11.45
N ASN A 28 11.55 13.11 12.52
CA ASN A 28 11.85 13.89 13.73
C ASN A 28 10.61 14.55 14.36
N LEU A 29 9.52 13.80 14.44
CA LEU A 29 8.25 14.24 14.99
C LEU A 29 7.96 13.57 16.34
N PRO A 30 7.32 14.25 17.30
CA PRO A 30 6.79 13.62 18.49
C PRO A 30 5.52 12.81 18.16
N LEU A 31 5.21 11.83 19.01
CA LEU A 31 3.90 11.23 19.08
C LEU A 31 3.03 12.03 20.06
N LYS A 32 1.87 12.50 19.61
CA LYS A 32 0.90 13.21 20.47
C LYS A 32 -0.47 12.56 20.42
N LEU A 33 -1.20 12.63 21.53
CA LEU A 33 -2.59 12.20 21.59
C LEU A 33 -3.42 13.05 20.62
N HIS A 34 -4.04 12.39 19.63
CA HIS A 34 -4.94 13.08 18.71
C HIS A 34 -6.35 13.09 19.30
N THR A 35 -6.75 14.23 19.89
CA THR A 35 -7.99 14.37 20.65
C THR A 35 -9.23 13.92 19.88
N LEU A 36 -9.40 14.36 18.62
CA LEU A 36 -10.56 13.96 17.81
C LEU A 36 -10.59 12.45 17.53
N ALA A 37 -9.42 11.82 17.30
CA ALA A 37 -9.36 10.37 17.12
C ALA A 37 -9.77 9.63 18.39
N PHE A 38 -9.34 10.13 19.55
CA PHE A 38 -9.72 9.56 20.84
C PHE A 38 -11.24 9.68 21.10
N GLU A 39 -11.82 10.86 20.89
CA GLU A 39 -13.25 11.07 21.05
C GLU A 39 -14.09 10.22 20.09
N ARG A 40 -13.67 10.10 18.83
CA ARG A 40 -14.32 9.20 17.88
C ARG A 40 -14.19 7.75 18.31
N MET A 41 -13.03 7.34 18.82
CA MET A 41 -12.80 5.99 19.33
C MET A 41 -13.73 5.70 20.54
N LYS A 42 -13.86 6.61 21.49
CA LYS A 42 -14.81 6.47 22.62
C LYS A 42 -16.24 6.25 22.12
N ARG A 43 -16.67 7.04 21.14
CA ARG A 43 -18.06 7.04 20.64
C ARG A 43 -18.37 5.84 19.75
N LEU A 44 -17.42 5.43 18.87
CA LEU A 44 -17.67 4.47 17.78
C LEU A 44 -17.08 3.08 18.03
N SER A 45 -16.26 2.89 19.07
CA SER A 45 -15.76 1.56 19.41
C SER A 45 -16.89 0.67 19.89
N LYS A 46 -17.01 -0.50 19.24
CA LYS A 46 -17.94 -1.52 19.71
C LYS A 46 -17.39 -2.18 20.97
N PRO A 47 -18.18 -2.37 22.02
CA PRO A 47 -17.77 -3.11 23.20
C PRO A 47 -17.36 -4.54 22.83
N HIS A 48 -16.32 -5.05 23.51
CA HIS A 48 -15.97 -6.45 23.38
C HIS A 48 -16.94 -7.31 24.20
N PRO A 49 -17.42 -8.47 23.71
CA PRO A 49 -18.39 -9.30 24.46
C PRO A 49 -17.93 -9.65 25.90
N MET A 50 -16.63 -9.87 26.09
CA MET A 50 -16.05 -10.13 27.42
C MET A 50 -15.78 -8.87 28.24
N GLN A 51 -15.99 -7.69 27.68
CA GLN A 51 -15.77 -6.40 28.32
C GLN A 51 -16.82 -5.41 27.81
N PRO A 52 -18.11 -5.60 28.17
CA PRO A 52 -19.22 -4.82 27.62
C PRO A 52 -19.17 -3.35 28.05
N GLN A 53 -18.55 -3.07 29.20
CA GLN A 53 -18.28 -1.71 29.65
C GLN A 53 -16.77 -1.49 29.73
N PHE A 54 -16.28 -0.44 29.08
CA PHE A 54 -14.88 -0.05 29.13
C PHE A 54 -14.79 1.33 29.79
N ASP A 55 -13.98 1.42 30.83
CA ASP A 55 -13.69 2.68 31.49
C ASP A 55 -12.67 3.49 30.67
N TRP A 56 -13.11 4.60 30.12
CA TRP A 56 -12.32 5.50 29.29
C TRP A 56 -11.63 6.63 30.06
N ASP A 57 -11.95 6.78 31.34
CA ASP A 57 -11.57 7.95 32.14
C ASP A 57 -10.54 7.59 33.22
N THR A 58 -10.59 6.36 33.73
CA THR A 58 -9.60 5.89 34.73
C THR A 58 -8.36 5.29 34.08
N PRO A 59 -7.17 5.75 34.46
CA PRO A 59 -5.91 5.17 33.97
C PRO A 59 -5.83 3.66 34.24
N SER A 60 -5.60 2.90 33.18
CA SER A 60 -5.49 1.44 33.25
C SER A 60 -4.59 0.92 32.11
N PRO A 61 -4.02 -0.30 32.25
CA PRO A 61 -3.28 -0.92 31.17
C PRO A 61 -4.10 -1.07 29.88
N GLY A 62 -5.42 -1.31 30.02
CA GLY A 62 -6.34 -1.40 28.88
C GLY A 62 -6.53 -0.06 28.18
N LEU A 63 -6.66 1.04 28.92
CA LEU A 63 -6.74 2.39 28.38
C LEU A 63 -5.41 2.75 27.70
N THR A 64 -4.29 2.48 28.34
CA THR A 64 -2.96 2.71 27.75
C THR A 64 -2.80 2.00 26.41
N ALA A 65 -3.24 0.74 26.30
CA ALA A 65 -3.21 -0.01 25.06
C ALA A 65 -4.11 0.60 23.96
N LYS A 66 -5.27 1.13 24.33
CA LYS A 66 -6.15 1.83 23.39
C LYS A 66 -5.57 3.17 22.94
N LEU A 67 -4.99 3.93 23.86
CA LEU A 67 -4.40 5.23 23.56
C LEU A 67 -3.25 5.15 22.55
N ARG A 68 -2.49 4.05 22.52
CA ARG A 68 -1.44 3.83 21.49
C ARG A 68 -1.98 3.95 20.06
N MET A 69 -3.23 3.58 19.81
CA MET A 69 -3.85 3.65 18.49
C MET A 69 -4.19 5.07 18.05
N VAL A 70 -4.15 6.04 18.96
CA VAL A 70 -4.49 7.45 18.73
C VAL A 70 -3.39 8.42 19.13
N TYR A 71 -2.22 7.90 19.55
CA TYR A 71 -0.98 8.66 19.58
C TYR A 71 -0.38 8.66 18.17
N LEU A 72 -0.49 9.79 17.48
CA LEU A 72 -0.08 9.93 16.08
C LEU A 72 1.17 10.81 15.96
N PRO A 73 2.00 10.61 14.91
CA PRO A 73 3.04 11.57 14.57
C PRO A 73 2.45 12.95 14.40
N HIS A 74 3.04 13.97 15.01
CA HIS A 74 2.48 15.31 15.04
C HIS A 74 3.56 16.36 14.71
N ASP A 75 3.27 17.16 13.68
CA ASP A 75 4.05 18.35 13.33
C ASP A 75 3.30 19.59 13.85
N GLU A 76 3.95 20.35 14.73
CA GLU A 76 3.35 21.56 15.32
C GLU A 76 3.17 22.71 14.32
N ASN A 77 3.84 22.63 13.18
CA ASN A 77 3.78 23.64 12.12
C ASN A 77 2.61 23.38 11.14
N LEU A 78 1.90 22.27 11.26
CA LEU A 78 0.80 21.88 10.37
C LEU A 78 -0.54 21.81 11.12
N PRO A 79 -1.65 22.14 10.45
CA PRO A 79 -2.99 21.95 11.02
C PRO A 79 -3.25 20.49 11.38
N ALA A 80 -3.86 20.23 12.55
CA ALA A 80 -4.13 18.87 13.03
C ALA A 80 -5.02 18.07 12.06
N GLU A 81 -5.99 18.73 11.42
CA GLU A 81 -6.89 18.13 10.44
C GLU A 81 -6.20 17.67 9.15
N SER A 82 -5.04 18.22 8.83
CA SER A 82 -4.21 17.76 7.69
C SER A 82 -3.36 16.54 8.02
N GLN A 83 -3.20 16.22 9.30
CA GLN A 83 -2.35 15.14 9.79
C GLN A 83 -3.11 13.88 10.18
N ALA A 84 -4.44 13.95 10.24
CA ALA A 84 -5.30 12.81 10.50
C ALA A 84 -6.61 12.92 9.71
N LEU A 85 -6.76 12.10 8.68
CA LEU A 85 -7.95 12.12 7.82
C LEU A 85 -8.99 11.11 8.32
N PHE A 86 -10.21 11.60 8.54
CA PHE A 86 -11.37 10.78 8.87
C PHE A 86 -12.26 10.68 7.63
N VAL A 87 -12.03 9.67 6.83
CA VAL A 87 -12.65 9.50 5.51
C VAL A 87 -14.02 8.81 5.54
N ALA A 88 -14.47 8.36 6.71
CA ALA A 88 -15.80 7.77 6.89
C ALA A 88 -16.34 8.11 8.29
N ASP A 89 -17.63 8.49 8.36
CA ASP A 89 -18.24 8.97 9.58
C ASP A 89 -18.51 7.88 10.61
N ASP A 90 -18.70 6.66 10.16
CA ASP A 90 -18.94 5.47 10.99
C ASP A 90 -17.66 4.76 11.44
N MET A 91 -16.50 5.29 11.11
CA MET A 91 -15.19 4.78 11.52
C MET A 91 -14.46 5.78 12.42
N TRP A 92 -13.87 5.27 13.49
CA TRP A 92 -13.06 6.09 14.39
C TRP A 92 -11.58 6.15 13.98
N VAL A 93 -11.10 5.14 13.21
CA VAL A 93 -9.70 5.01 12.84
C VAL A 93 -9.33 6.09 11.84
N PRO A 94 -8.38 6.98 12.16
CA PRO A 94 -7.87 7.95 11.22
C PRO A 94 -6.86 7.31 10.25
N ILE A 95 -6.69 7.93 9.09
CA ILE A 95 -5.49 7.76 8.28
C ILE A 95 -4.52 8.83 8.72
N ALA A 96 -3.45 8.46 9.42
CA ALA A 96 -2.43 9.41 9.81
C ALA A 96 -1.61 9.84 8.58
N VAL A 97 -1.35 11.14 8.46
CA VAL A 97 -0.61 11.72 7.33
C VAL A 97 0.64 12.41 7.84
N VAL A 98 1.80 11.99 7.36
CA VAL A 98 3.09 12.58 7.69
C VAL A 98 3.68 13.22 6.44
N ASN A 99 4.26 14.41 6.59
CA ASN A 99 4.87 15.17 5.49
C ASN A 99 3.95 15.36 4.27
N GLY A 100 2.63 15.30 4.45
CA GLY A 100 1.62 15.46 3.41
C GLY A 100 1.58 14.36 2.34
N ASN A 101 2.50 13.39 2.38
CA ASN A 101 2.61 12.35 1.36
C ASN A 101 2.76 10.92 1.89
N VAL A 102 3.01 10.73 3.17
CA VAL A 102 3.03 9.41 3.82
C VAL A 102 1.69 9.19 4.51
N HIS A 103 0.91 8.22 4.02
CA HIS A 103 -0.39 7.87 4.57
C HIS A 103 -0.30 6.53 5.30
N ILE A 104 -0.64 6.51 6.56
CA ILE A 104 -0.52 5.34 7.44
C ILE A 104 -1.92 4.77 7.65
N LEU A 105 -2.14 3.56 7.13
CA LEU A 105 -3.41 2.85 7.20
C LEU A 105 -3.29 1.60 8.10
N PRO A 106 -4.39 1.15 8.73
CA PRO A 106 -4.39 -0.07 9.52
C PRO A 106 -4.13 -1.31 8.66
N GLY A 107 -3.40 -2.29 9.21
CA GLY A 107 -3.06 -3.55 8.52
C GLY A 107 -4.16 -4.62 8.54
N VAL A 108 -5.38 -4.32 9.01
CA VAL A 108 -6.52 -5.23 8.89
C VAL A 108 -7.07 -5.14 7.45
N PRO A 109 -7.04 -6.21 6.64
CA PRO A 109 -7.31 -6.13 5.21
C PRO A 109 -8.62 -5.42 4.87
N ARG A 110 -9.74 -5.84 5.45
CA ARG A 110 -11.05 -5.22 5.20
C ARG A 110 -11.13 -3.75 5.59
N LEU A 111 -10.45 -3.38 6.67
CA LEU A 111 -10.41 -1.98 7.12
C LEU A 111 -9.50 -1.15 6.22
N PHE A 112 -8.35 -1.70 5.83
CA PHE A 112 -7.42 -1.09 4.87
C PHE A 112 -8.12 -0.79 3.54
N GLU A 113 -8.73 -1.79 2.93
CA GLU A 113 -9.46 -1.67 1.67
C GLU A 113 -10.53 -0.58 1.75
N ARG A 114 -11.34 -0.61 2.80
CA ARG A 114 -12.41 0.36 3.00
C ARG A 114 -11.87 1.78 3.16
N LEU A 115 -10.85 1.98 3.98
CA LEU A 115 -10.22 3.29 4.16
C LEU A 115 -9.57 3.80 2.87
N LEU A 116 -8.92 2.91 2.11
CA LEU A 116 -8.30 3.26 0.84
C LEU A 116 -9.35 3.71 -0.20
N GLU A 117 -10.49 3.00 -0.29
CA GLU A 117 -11.59 3.42 -1.18
C GLU A 117 -12.13 4.81 -0.82
N HIS A 118 -12.35 5.09 0.46
CA HIS A 118 -12.82 6.40 0.92
C HIS A 118 -11.74 7.49 0.83
N LEU A 119 -10.45 7.13 0.78
CA LEU A 119 -9.35 8.07 0.60
C LEU A 119 -9.20 8.51 -0.88
N LYS A 120 -9.66 7.71 -1.84
CA LYS A 120 -9.56 8.01 -3.28
C LYS A 120 -10.02 9.43 -3.64
N PRO A 121 -11.20 9.92 -3.23
CA PRO A 121 -11.64 11.27 -3.57
C PRO A 121 -10.70 12.37 -3.07
N VAL A 122 -10.00 12.14 -1.96
CA VAL A 122 -9.04 13.09 -1.38
C VAL A 122 -7.73 13.11 -2.18
N LEU A 123 -7.31 11.95 -2.70
CA LEU A 123 -6.03 11.79 -3.39
C LEU A 123 -6.13 12.06 -4.90
N LEU A 124 -7.23 11.68 -5.54
CA LEU A 124 -7.39 11.80 -6.99
C LEU A 124 -7.05 13.20 -7.53
N PRO A 125 -7.53 14.33 -6.93
CA PRO A 125 -7.19 15.65 -7.40
C PRO A 125 -5.70 16.01 -7.31
N ARG A 126 -4.94 15.27 -6.49
CA ARG A 126 -3.51 15.50 -6.24
C ARG A 126 -2.62 14.68 -7.17
N LEU A 127 -3.19 13.73 -7.92
CA LEU A 127 -2.44 12.89 -8.85
C LEU A 127 -2.21 13.64 -10.17
N ALA A 128 -1.03 13.43 -10.76
CA ALA A 128 -0.72 13.97 -12.09
C ALA A 128 -1.60 13.36 -13.19
N ASN A 129 -2.11 12.15 -12.97
CA ASN A 129 -3.04 11.46 -13.86
C ASN A 129 -4.15 10.81 -13.02
N PRO A 130 -5.17 11.57 -12.57
CA PRO A 130 -6.21 11.10 -11.67
C PRO A 130 -7.11 10.02 -12.28
N GLU A 131 -7.24 9.99 -13.60
CA GLU A 131 -8.07 8.99 -14.28
C GLU A 131 -7.34 7.68 -14.54
N GLY A 132 -6.02 7.64 -14.33
CA GLY A 132 -5.19 6.47 -14.61
C GLY A 132 -5.16 6.07 -16.10
N LYS A 133 -5.77 6.89 -16.97
CA LYS A 133 -5.84 6.61 -18.40
C LYS A 133 -4.46 6.62 -19.03
N GLY A 134 -4.22 5.65 -19.87
CA GLY A 134 -2.98 5.57 -20.64
C GLY A 134 -1.78 4.95 -19.88
N ILE A 135 -1.97 4.41 -18.68
CA ILE A 135 -0.97 3.56 -18.04
C ILE A 135 -1.38 2.10 -18.25
N TYR A 136 -0.58 1.38 -19.00
CA TYR A 136 -0.78 -0.03 -19.29
C TYR A 136 0.24 -0.85 -18.52
N ARG A 137 -0.16 -2.04 -18.07
CA ARG A 137 0.71 -3.03 -17.45
C ARG A 137 0.50 -4.37 -18.14
N TYR A 138 1.56 -4.93 -18.71
CA TYR A 138 1.57 -6.27 -19.27
C TYR A 138 2.40 -7.17 -18.38
N LEU A 139 1.88 -8.36 -18.12
CA LEU A 139 2.52 -9.40 -17.34
C LEU A 139 2.85 -10.57 -18.26
N PHE A 140 4.05 -11.09 -18.11
CA PHE A 140 4.48 -12.31 -18.82
C PHE A 140 4.99 -13.31 -17.79
N SER A 141 4.42 -14.50 -17.83
CA SER A 141 4.86 -15.61 -16.98
C SER A 141 5.93 -16.41 -17.73
N THR A 142 7.12 -16.55 -17.17
CA THR A 142 8.26 -17.25 -17.77
C THR A 142 8.76 -18.40 -16.88
N PRO A 143 9.13 -19.57 -17.46
CA PRO A 143 9.80 -20.63 -16.72
C PRO A 143 11.30 -20.36 -16.52
N LEU A 144 11.87 -19.35 -17.22
CA LEU A 144 13.29 -19.07 -17.17
C LEU A 144 13.69 -18.36 -15.88
N PRO A 145 14.88 -18.64 -15.34
CA PRO A 145 15.43 -17.88 -14.22
C PRO A 145 15.80 -16.45 -14.64
N GLU A 146 15.84 -15.54 -13.68
CA GLU A 146 16.14 -14.12 -13.92
C GLU A 146 17.46 -13.92 -14.68
N SER A 147 18.50 -14.70 -14.35
CA SER A 147 19.80 -14.63 -15.01
C SER A 147 19.76 -14.95 -16.52
N ALA A 148 18.81 -15.79 -16.94
CA ALA A 148 18.66 -16.15 -18.35
C ALA A 148 17.95 -15.06 -19.16
N VAL A 149 16.99 -14.35 -18.55
CA VAL A 149 16.21 -13.29 -19.23
C VAL A 149 16.88 -11.91 -19.11
N ALA A 150 17.75 -11.70 -18.14
CA ALA A 150 18.35 -10.40 -17.84
C ALA A 150 19.06 -9.73 -19.04
N PRO A 151 19.86 -10.42 -19.87
CA PRO A 151 20.50 -9.78 -21.03
C PRO A 151 19.47 -9.19 -22.01
N TYR A 152 18.45 -9.97 -22.36
CA TYR A 152 17.37 -9.52 -23.23
C TYR A 152 16.57 -8.38 -22.60
N LEU A 153 16.20 -8.48 -21.32
CA LEU A 153 15.43 -7.45 -20.63
C LEU A 153 16.21 -6.14 -20.50
N THR A 154 17.53 -6.19 -20.39
CA THR A 154 18.38 -4.99 -20.38
C THR A 154 18.32 -4.25 -21.71
N ASP A 155 18.43 -4.98 -22.84
CA ASP A 155 18.28 -4.41 -24.17
C ASP A 155 16.87 -3.86 -24.40
N LEU A 156 15.85 -4.65 -24.06
CA LEU A 156 14.46 -4.20 -24.16
C LEU A 156 14.20 -2.94 -23.31
N ALA A 157 14.74 -2.86 -22.09
CA ALA A 157 14.59 -1.69 -21.23
C ALA A 157 15.20 -0.44 -21.84
N ALA A 158 16.36 -0.56 -22.48
CA ALA A 158 17.01 0.55 -23.17
C ALA A 158 16.12 1.09 -24.32
N ARG A 159 15.57 0.20 -25.15
CA ARG A 159 14.64 0.56 -26.25
C ARG A 159 13.32 1.11 -25.73
N ALA A 160 12.74 0.46 -24.73
CA ALA A 160 11.44 0.83 -24.14
C ALA A 160 11.47 2.19 -23.43
N SER A 161 12.63 2.61 -22.93
CA SER A 161 12.79 3.90 -22.25
C SER A 161 12.43 5.09 -23.13
N ALA A 162 12.72 5.05 -24.43
CA ALA A 162 12.36 6.08 -25.39
C ALA A 162 10.81 6.22 -25.56
N HIS A 163 10.07 5.16 -25.26
CA HIS A 163 8.61 5.09 -25.30
C HIS A 163 7.94 5.33 -23.93
N GLY A 164 8.73 5.70 -22.90
CA GLY A 164 8.21 5.85 -21.55
C GLY A 164 7.70 4.55 -20.93
N VAL A 165 8.20 3.40 -21.43
CA VAL A 165 7.84 2.07 -20.92
C VAL A 165 8.97 1.53 -20.05
N LYS A 166 8.61 1.05 -18.86
CA LYS A 166 9.52 0.39 -17.91
C LYS A 166 9.41 -1.12 -18.02
N VAL A 167 10.56 -1.78 -18.01
CA VAL A 167 10.69 -3.23 -17.99
C VAL A 167 11.14 -3.67 -16.61
N GLY A 168 10.54 -4.72 -16.07
CA GLY A 168 10.91 -5.29 -14.78
C GLY A 168 10.84 -6.80 -14.80
N SER A 169 11.63 -7.45 -13.95
CA SER A 169 11.53 -8.87 -13.65
C SER A 169 11.33 -9.07 -12.15
N TYR A 170 10.53 -10.06 -11.79
CA TYR A 170 10.19 -10.38 -10.42
C TYR A 170 10.32 -11.89 -10.22
N PRO A 171 11.40 -12.34 -9.56
CA PRO A 171 11.51 -13.73 -9.15
C PRO A 171 10.45 -14.04 -8.10
N ARG A 172 9.76 -15.15 -8.30
CA ARG A 172 8.71 -15.60 -7.37
C ARG A 172 9.22 -16.76 -6.53
N TRP A 173 9.60 -16.48 -5.30
CA TRP A 173 10.10 -17.48 -4.36
C TRP A 173 9.08 -18.62 -4.15
N GLY A 174 9.56 -19.85 -4.22
CA GLY A 174 8.71 -21.04 -4.10
C GLY A 174 7.90 -21.42 -5.33
N ASN A 175 7.91 -20.60 -6.38
CA ASN A 175 7.22 -20.89 -7.64
C ASN A 175 8.19 -21.31 -8.73
N LYS A 176 7.70 -22.14 -9.67
CA LYS A 176 8.49 -22.59 -10.83
C LYS A 176 8.55 -21.56 -11.96
N ARG A 177 7.86 -20.44 -11.79
CA ARG A 177 7.75 -19.41 -12.84
C ARG A 177 8.01 -18.03 -12.24
N ASN A 178 8.64 -17.19 -13.05
CA ASN A 178 8.92 -15.79 -12.74
C ASN A 178 8.00 -14.87 -13.53
N THR A 179 7.90 -13.62 -13.13
CA THR A 179 7.07 -12.61 -13.80
C THR A 179 7.96 -11.54 -14.44
N VAL A 180 7.75 -11.28 -15.74
CA VAL A 180 8.28 -10.12 -16.44
C VAL A 180 7.15 -9.11 -16.65
N THR A 181 7.44 -7.82 -16.52
CA THR A 181 6.43 -6.76 -16.65
C THR A 181 6.88 -5.68 -17.64
N LEU A 182 5.92 -5.19 -18.42
CA LEU A 182 6.04 -3.92 -19.15
C LEU A 182 5.01 -2.96 -18.56
N VAL A 183 5.43 -1.74 -18.18
CA VAL A 183 4.55 -0.72 -17.63
C VAL A 183 4.85 0.62 -18.28
N GLY A 184 3.85 1.23 -18.90
CA GLY A 184 4.04 2.52 -19.57
C GLY A 184 2.77 3.06 -20.21
N THR A 185 2.93 4.15 -20.96
CA THR A 185 1.81 4.87 -21.61
C THR A 185 1.72 4.59 -23.11
N ASP A 186 2.82 4.15 -23.75
CA ASP A 186 2.81 3.82 -25.18
C ASP A 186 2.28 2.40 -25.40
N LYS A 187 0.96 2.30 -25.55
CA LYS A 187 0.29 1.03 -25.79
C LYS A 187 0.72 0.41 -27.12
N ALA A 188 0.95 1.22 -28.16
CA ALA A 188 1.31 0.72 -29.47
C ALA A 188 2.68 0.02 -29.45
N PHE A 189 3.67 0.63 -28.79
CA PHE A 189 4.95 0.00 -28.55
C PHE A 189 4.81 -1.29 -27.74
N MET A 190 4.05 -1.24 -26.63
CA MET A 190 3.84 -2.42 -25.77
C MET A 190 3.16 -3.56 -26.52
N ASP A 191 2.14 -3.27 -27.34
CA ASP A 191 1.46 -4.27 -28.16
C ASP A 191 2.40 -4.90 -29.20
N SER A 192 3.24 -4.09 -29.85
CA SER A 192 4.22 -4.60 -30.83
C SER A 192 5.31 -5.47 -30.21
N ALA A 193 5.63 -5.26 -28.94
CA ALA A 193 6.66 -6.01 -28.23
C ALA A 193 6.16 -7.38 -27.71
N ILE A 194 4.85 -7.68 -27.70
CA ILE A 194 4.31 -8.89 -27.06
C ILE A 194 4.99 -10.15 -27.60
N ALA A 195 4.96 -10.34 -28.92
CA ALA A 195 5.47 -11.56 -29.54
C ALA A 195 6.99 -11.74 -29.30
N GLU A 196 7.76 -10.65 -29.43
CA GLU A 196 9.20 -10.65 -29.15
C GLU A 196 9.50 -11.01 -27.69
N VAL A 197 8.76 -10.44 -26.75
CA VAL A 197 8.93 -10.74 -25.32
C VAL A 197 8.59 -12.20 -25.05
N GLU A 198 7.44 -12.70 -25.53
CA GLU A 198 7.04 -14.11 -25.34
C GLU A 198 8.08 -15.10 -25.84
N GLU A 199 8.67 -14.83 -26.99
CA GLU A 199 9.71 -15.67 -27.59
C GLU A 199 11.00 -15.65 -26.74
N ASN A 200 11.51 -14.45 -26.39
CA ASN A 200 12.81 -14.32 -25.71
C ASN A 200 12.76 -14.74 -24.24
N VAL A 201 11.61 -14.61 -23.57
CA VAL A 201 11.44 -15.10 -22.19
C VAL A 201 10.87 -16.52 -22.14
N GLN A 202 10.60 -17.16 -23.29
CA GLN A 202 9.95 -18.47 -23.41
C GLN A 202 8.68 -18.52 -22.55
N GLY A 203 7.91 -17.43 -22.57
CA GLY A 203 6.80 -17.20 -21.68
C GLY A 203 5.50 -16.88 -22.41
N LYS A 204 4.49 -16.54 -21.64
CA LYS A 204 3.18 -16.10 -22.15
C LYS A 204 2.70 -14.87 -21.41
N LYS A 205 2.06 -13.97 -22.17
CA LYS A 205 1.31 -12.86 -21.57
C LYS A 205 0.15 -13.42 -20.76
N VAL A 206 0.00 -12.91 -19.54
CA VAL A 206 -1.03 -13.36 -18.57
C VAL A 206 -1.80 -12.17 -18.03
N SER A 207 -2.99 -12.41 -17.51
CA SER A 207 -3.81 -11.38 -16.86
C SER A 207 -3.46 -11.20 -15.38
N ARG A 208 -2.93 -12.24 -14.74
CA ARG A 208 -2.48 -12.26 -13.35
C ARG A 208 -1.25 -13.15 -13.19
N GLU A 209 -0.49 -12.93 -12.12
CA GLU A 209 0.84 -13.54 -11.92
C GLU A 209 0.80 -15.07 -11.72
N ASP A 210 -0.32 -15.60 -11.19
CA ASP A 210 -0.52 -17.03 -10.85
C ASP A 210 -1.30 -17.83 -11.91
N GLU A 211 -1.62 -17.21 -13.05
CA GLU A 211 -2.49 -17.80 -14.08
C GLU A 211 -1.97 -19.12 -14.66
N LEU A 212 -0.65 -19.26 -14.77
CA LEU A 212 0.03 -20.44 -15.32
C LEU A 212 0.76 -21.25 -14.24
N ASP A 213 0.52 -21.00 -12.99
CA ASP A 213 1.08 -21.80 -11.91
C ASP A 213 0.39 -23.17 -11.85
N PRO A 214 1.12 -24.25 -11.54
CA PRO A 214 0.47 -25.54 -11.25
C PRO A 214 -0.43 -25.38 -10.02
N PRO A 215 -1.53 -26.15 -9.94
CA PRO A 215 -2.34 -26.17 -8.71
C PRO A 215 -1.44 -26.41 -7.50
N SER A 216 -1.66 -25.64 -6.44
CA SER A 216 -0.98 -25.87 -5.17
C SER A 216 -1.30 -27.29 -4.71
N GLU A 217 -0.29 -28.14 -4.60
CA GLU A 217 -0.44 -29.40 -3.88
C GLU A 217 -0.79 -29.00 -2.43
N SER A 218 -2.06 -29.17 -2.08
CA SER A 218 -2.52 -28.96 -0.70
C SER A 218 -1.88 -30.06 0.15
N GLU A 219 -0.94 -29.67 1.02
CA GLU A 219 -0.57 -30.46 2.18
C GLU A 219 -1.76 -30.67 3.12
#